data_e26b87ff465210e01ac6c39a28847d90
#
_entry.id   e26b87ff465210e01ac6c39a28847d90
#
_cell.length_a   1.000
_cell.length_b   1.000
_cell.length_c   1.000
_cell.angle_alpha   90.00
_cell.angle_beta   90.00
_cell.angle_gamma   90.00
#
_symmetry.space_group_name_H-M   'P 1'
#
loop_
_entity.id
_entity.type
_entity.pdbx_description
1 polymer ?
#
loop_
_entity_poly.entity_id
_entity_poly.type
_entity_poly.pdbx_seq_one_letter_code
_entity_poly.pdbx_strand_id
1 'polypeptide(L)'
;VVENQSVNVDTVTGVTVSSRAILSGVSKALEEAGANLDDFNKPVEKEVAPDEELTADVIIVGGGGAGLAAAVAATDEGASVIVIEKTGFFGGNAIVSGGIYNCPDPALQDNADITSSLDSLIEDALAEEPVSDLHKQVMDTVREQFEAYKQTDKKVFDSPEWFALQTWNGGDKVGDLNMLLTFAENAYPSLEWIEGM
;
A
#
# COMPACT_ATOMS: atom_id res chain seq x y z
N VAL A 1 -17.55 -7.48 -25.50
CA VAL A 1 -17.26 -8.08 -26.83
C VAL A 1 -18.54 -8.63 -27.45
N VAL A 2 -19.15 -9.63 -26.83
CA VAL A 2 -20.34 -10.32 -27.40
C VAL A 2 -21.51 -9.36 -27.58
N GLU A 3 -21.86 -8.58 -26.57
CA GLU A 3 -22.96 -7.63 -26.58
C GLU A 3 -22.83 -6.58 -27.71
N ASN A 4 -21.62 -6.03 -27.84
CA ASN A 4 -21.32 -4.98 -28.79
C ASN A 4 -20.87 -5.52 -30.17
N GLN A 5 -20.74 -6.83 -30.31
CA GLN A 5 -20.21 -7.47 -31.54
C GLN A 5 -18.91 -6.78 -32.01
N SER A 6 -18.03 -6.43 -31.05
CA SER A 6 -16.78 -5.72 -31.33
C SER A 6 -15.67 -6.19 -30.41
N VAL A 7 -14.45 -6.27 -30.95
CA VAL A 7 -13.21 -6.45 -30.19
C VAL A 7 -12.57 -5.10 -29.81
N ASN A 8 -13.09 -4.00 -30.32
CA ASN A 8 -12.66 -2.64 -29.98
C ASN A 8 -13.47 -2.13 -28.78
N VAL A 9 -13.29 -2.79 -27.67
CA VAL A 9 -13.90 -2.44 -26.38
C VAL A 9 -12.80 -2.07 -25.38
N ASP A 10 -13.17 -1.28 -24.38
CA ASP A 10 -12.22 -0.93 -23.32
C ASP A 10 -11.73 -2.13 -22.53
N THR A 11 -10.51 -2.03 -22.08
CA THR A 11 -9.97 -2.97 -21.09
C THR A 11 -10.48 -2.64 -19.70
N VAL A 12 -10.71 -3.66 -18.87
CA VAL A 12 -11.09 -3.45 -17.47
C VAL A 12 -9.91 -2.86 -16.71
N THR A 13 -10.14 -1.75 -16.01
CA THR A 13 -9.12 -1.09 -15.20
C THR A 13 -8.62 -2.03 -14.10
N GLY A 14 -7.31 -2.09 -13.92
CA GLY A 14 -6.64 -3.00 -12.97
C GLY A 14 -6.34 -4.39 -13.51
N VAL A 15 -6.95 -4.81 -14.63
CA VAL A 15 -6.70 -6.12 -15.26
C VAL A 15 -6.39 -5.98 -16.77
N THR A 16 -5.68 -4.95 -17.13
CA THR A 16 -5.39 -4.60 -18.53
C THR A 16 -4.70 -5.72 -19.31
N VAL A 17 -3.75 -6.45 -18.68
CA VAL A 17 -3.03 -7.56 -19.32
C VAL A 17 -3.99 -8.70 -19.65
N SER A 18 -4.82 -9.11 -18.69
CA SER A 18 -5.82 -10.17 -18.91
C SER A 18 -6.87 -9.76 -19.93
N SER A 19 -7.34 -8.51 -19.87
CA SER A 19 -8.29 -7.98 -20.86
C SER A 19 -7.73 -8.02 -22.28
N ARG A 20 -6.48 -7.58 -22.47
CA ARG A 20 -5.81 -7.63 -23.77
C ARG A 20 -5.60 -9.06 -24.26
N ALA A 21 -5.25 -9.99 -23.38
CA ALA A 21 -5.09 -11.40 -23.73
C ALA A 21 -6.42 -12.01 -24.23
N ILE A 22 -7.54 -11.70 -23.57
CA ILE A 22 -8.88 -12.13 -23.99
C ILE A 22 -9.23 -11.54 -25.35
N LEU A 23 -9.06 -10.23 -25.54
CA LEU A 23 -9.37 -9.56 -26.81
C LEU A 23 -8.52 -10.12 -27.95
N SER A 24 -7.22 -10.36 -27.72
CA SER A 24 -6.34 -10.97 -28.72
C SER A 24 -6.78 -12.39 -29.06
N GLY A 25 -7.16 -13.20 -28.06
CA GLY A 25 -7.68 -14.55 -28.28
C GLY A 25 -8.96 -14.58 -29.09
N VAL A 26 -9.89 -13.66 -28.81
CA VAL A 26 -11.14 -13.53 -29.57
C VAL A 26 -10.87 -13.11 -31.01
N SER A 27 -9.99 -12.11 -31.23
CA SER A 27 -9.60 -11.67 -32.58
C SER A 27 -9.02 -12.81 -33.39
N LYS A 28 -8.10 -13.60 -32.80
CA LYS A 28 -7.52 -14.75 -33.45
C LYS A 28 -8.55 -15.84 -33.79
N ALA A 29 -9.46 -16.12 -32.89
CA ALA A 29 -10.54 -17.08 -33.14
C ALA A 29 -11.48 -16.65 -34.28
N LEU A 30 -11.78 -15.35 -34.38
CA LEU A 30 -12.56 -14.80 -35.49
C LEU A 30 -11.82 -14.96 -36.83
N GLU A 31 -10.52 -14.67 -36.86
CA GLU A 31 -9.69 -14.87 -38.08
C GLU A 31 -9.67 -16.34 -38.50
N GLU A 32 -9.45 -17.26 -37.57
CA GLU A 32 -9.45 -18.70 -37.82
C GLU A 32 -10.82 -19.21 -38.32
N ALA A 33 -11.89 -18.57 -37.87
CA ALA A 33 -13.25 -18.84 -38.34
C ALA A 33 -13.54 -18.23 -39.74
N GLY A 34 -12.59 -17.51 -40.34
CA GLY A 34 -12.75 -16.86 -41.65
C GLY A 34 -13.50 -15.53 -41.62
N ALA A 35 -13.67 -14.92 -40.44
CA ALA A 35 -14.27 -13.62 -40.28
C ALA A 35 -13.33 -12.48 -40.69
N ASN A 36 -13.88 -11.40 -41.27
CA ASN A 36 -13.11 -10.18 -41.51
C ASN A 36 -13.09 -9.38 -40.19
N LEU A 37 -11.90 -9.18 -39.59
CA LEU A 37 -11.76 -8.44 -38.32
C LEU A 37 -12.26 -7.00 -38.39
N ASP A 38 -12.22 -6.35 -39.54
CA ASP A 38 -12.71 -4.98 -39.70
C ASP A 38 -14.20 -4.86 -39.37
N ASP A 39 -14.99 -5.92 -39.60
CA ASP A 39 -16.39 -5.96 -39.25
C ASP A 39 -16.63 -5.98 -37.73
N PHE A 40 -15.66 -6.47 -36.97
CA PHE A 40 -15.68 -6.62 -35.51
C PHE A 40 -14.76 -5.63 -34.77
N ASN A 41 -14.12 -4.70 -35.47
CA ASN A 41 -13.26 -3.67 -34.88
C ASN A 41 -13.91 -2.28 -34.88
N LYS A 42 -15.20 -2.22 -34.81
CA LYS A 42 -15.96 -0.95 -34.81
C LYS A 42 -15.87 -0.34 -33.41
N PRO A 43 -15.59 0.98 -33.31
CA PRO A 43 -15.67 1.67 -32.02
C PRO A 43 -17.05 1.49 -31.41
N VAL A 44 -17.10 1.17 -30.12
CA VAL A 44 -18.36 1.13 -29.38
C VAL A 44 -18.68 2.55 -28.93
N GLU A 45 -19.81 3.07 -29.34
CA GLU A 45 -20.33 4.34 -28.84
C GLU A 45 -20.62 4.18 -27.33
N LYS A 46 -20.00 5.03 -26.52
CA LYS A 46 -20.29 5.09 -25.10
C LYS A 46 -21.41 6.08 -24.86
N GLU A 47 -22.42 5.66 -24.13
CA GLU A 47 -23.31 6.63 -23.50
C GLU A 47 -22.47 7.41 -22.48
N VAL A 48 -22.23 8.67 -22.78
CA VAL A 48 -21.60 9.59 -21.81
C VAL A 48 -22.70 9.99 -20.84
N ALA A 49 -22.56 9.56 -19.60
CA ALA A 49 -23.45 10.04 -18.54
C ALA A 49 -23.32 11.58 -18.45
N PRO A 50 -24.43 12.28 -18.17
CA PRO A 50 -24.37 13.73 -17.98
C PRO A 50 -23.43 14.08 -16.83
N ASP A 51 -22.77 15.22 -16.95
CA ASP A 51 -21.92 15.72 -15.88
C ASP A 51 -22.75 15.92 -14.61
N GLU A 52 -22.20 15.48 -13.48
CA GLU A 52 -22.81 15.63 -12.16
C GLU A 52 -21.93 16.57 -11.32
N GLU A 53 -22.51 17.65 -10.80
CA GLU A 53 -21.86 18.56 -9.87
C GLU A 53 -22.17 18.14 -8.42
N LEU A 54 -21.13 17.72 -7.70
CA LEU A 54 -21.24 17.35 -6.29
C LEU A 54 -20.33 18.27 -5.45
N THR A 55 -20.77 18.55 -4.23
CA THR A 55 -20.02 19.38 -3.27
C THR A 55 -19.84 18.64 -1.96
N ALA A 56 -18.65 18.69 -1.41
CA ALA A 56 -18.33 18.18 -0.09
C ALA A 56 -17.23 19.04 0.57
N ASP A 57 -17.09 18.94 1.88
CA ASP A 57 -16.01 19.60 2.62
C ASP A 57 -14.64 19.00 2.26
N VAL A 58 -14.60 17.69 2.01
CA VAL A 58 -13.38 16.95 1.67
C VAL A 58 -13.63 16.07 0.44
N ILE A 59 -12.75 16.18 -0.56
CA ILE A 59 -12.75 15.31 -1.74
C ILE A 59 -11.47 14.47 -1.71
N ILE A 60 -11.64 13.14 -1.73
CA ILE A 60 -10.53 12.17 -1.67
C ILE A 60 -10.44 11.46 -3.03
N VAL A 61 -9.27 11.51 -3.64
CA VAL A 61 -9.01 10.84 -4.92
C VAL A 61 -8.24 9.55 -4.68
N GLY A 62 -8.91 8.44 -4.87
CA GLY A 62 -8.42 7.08 -4.63
C GLY A 62 -9.02 6.45 -3.38
N GLY A 63 -9.77 5.37 -3.56
CA GLY A 63 -10.42 4.58 -2.51
C GLY A 63 -9.59 3.40 -2.01
N GLY A 64 -8.25 3.50 -1.99
CA GLY A 64 -7.36 2.53 -1.35
C GLY A 64 -7.30 2.72 0.16
N GLY A 65 -6.43 1.96 0.86
CA GLY A 65 -6.32 1.99 2.33
C GLY A 65 -6.13 3.41 2.89
N ALA A 66 -5.22 4.19 2.33
CA ALA A 66 -4.99 5.57 2.78
C ALA A 66 -6.20 6.49 2.54
N GLY A 67 -6.85 6.38 1.37
CA GLY A 67 -8.02 7.19 1.06
C GLY A 67 -9.23 6.85 1.94
N LEU A 68 -9.46 5.58 2.22
CA LEU A 68 -10.52 5.14 3.12
C LEU A 68 -10.25 5.58 4.57
N ALA A 69 -9.01 5.47 5.06
CA ALA A 69 -8.65 5.97 6.38
C ALA A 69 -8.87 7.49 6.49
N ALA A 70 -8.47 8.25 5.48
CA ALA A 70 -8.73 9.69 5.43
C ALA A 70 -10.23 10.02 5.39
N ALA A 71 -11.03 9.21 4.67
CA ALA A 71 -12.48 9.40 4.61
C ALA A 71 -13.14 9.19 5.97
N VAL A 72 -12.75 8.12 6.68
CA VAL A 72 -13.25 7.84 8.02
C VAL A 72 -12.87 8.96 8.99
N ALA A 73 -11.58 9.32 9.04
CA ALA A 73 -11.12 10.38 9.94
C ALA A 73 -11.83 11.73 9.68
N ALA A 74 -12.03 12.11 8.43
CA ALA A 74 -12.76 13.33 8.09
C ALA A 74 -14.24 13.25 8.48
N THR A 75 -14.87 12.09 8.31
CA THR A 75 -16.28 11.88 8.68
C THR A 75 -16.47 11.89 10.20
N ASP A 76 -15.52 11.33 10.97
CA ASP A 76 -15.56 11.34 12.44
C ASP A 76 -15.48 12.78 12.99
N GLU A 77 -14.78 13.68 12.29
CA GLU A 77 -14.73 15.11 12.60
C GLU A 77 -15.97 15.88 12.08
N GLY A 78 -16.95 15.19 11.48
CA GLY A 78 -18.23 15.75 11.03
C GLY A 78 -18.18 16.38 9.63
N ALA A 79 -17.11 16.18 8.86
CA ALA A 79 -17.04 16.68 7.49
C ALA A 79 -17.87 15.80 6.52
N SER A 80 -18.45 16.43 5.50
CA SER A 80 -19.01 15.72 4.35
C SER A 80 -17.87 15.28 3.42
N VAL A 81 -17.89 14.02 2.97
CA VAL A 81 -16.80 13.43 2.21
C VAL A 81 -17.28 12.83 0.90
N ILE A 82 -16.56 13.09 -0.20
CA ILE A 82 -16.70 12.39 -1.47
C ILE A 82 -15.40 11.63 -1.73
N VAL A 83 -15.51 10.31 -1.99
CA VAL A 83 -14.37 9.49 -2.41
C VAL A 83 -14.53 9.14 -3.88
N ILE A 84 -13.53 9.50 -4.68
CA ILE A 84 -13.48 9.21 -6.12
C ILE A 84 -12.54 8.04 -6.35
N GLU A 85 -13.06 6.92 -6.85
CA GLU A 85 -12.31 5.72 -7.16
C GLU A 85 -12.43 5.39 -8.65
N LYS A 86 -11.30 5.09 -9.30
CA LYS A 86 -11.26 4.78 -10.75
C LYS A 86 -11.72 3.35 -11.08
N THR A 87 -11.65 2.45 -10.09
CA THR A 87 -12.08 1.06 -10.26
C THR A 87 -13.51 0.87 -9.79
N GLY A 88 -14.13 -0.26 -10.13
CA GLY A 88 -15.49 -0.58 -9.70
C GLY A 88 -15.62 -0.99 -8.23
N PHE A 89 -14.56 -0.92 -7.43
CA PHE A 89 -14.57 -1.31 -6.01
C PHE A 89 -13.53 -0.52 -5.21
N PHE A 90 -13.79 -0.37 -3.92
CA PHE A 90 -12.88 0.25 -2.96
C PHE A 90 -11.89 -0.76 -2.38
N GLY A 91 -10.82 -0.27 -1.74
CA GLY A 91 -9.83 -1.06 -1.01
C GLY A 91 -8.46 -1.11 -1.69
N GLY A 92 -8.38 -0.94 -3.02
CA GLY A 92 -7.12 -0.97 -3.75
C GLY A 92 -6.32 -2.25 -3.46
N ASN A 93 -5.01 -2.13 -3.24
CA ASN A 93 -4.16 -3.28 -2.90
C ASN A 93 -4.39 -3.82 -1.48
N ALA A 94 -4.98 -3.03 -0.58
CA ALA A 94 -5.25 -3.48 0.78
C ALA A 94 -6.24 -4.68 0.82
N ILE A 95 -7.21 -4.71 -0.09
CA ILE A 95 -8.22 -5.78 -0.15
C ILE A 95 -7.63 -7.15 -0.55
N VAL A 96 -6.48 -7.17 -1.21
CA VAL A 96 -5.78 -8.40 -1.65
C VAL A 96 -4.55 -8.70 -0.78
N SER A 97 -4.35 -7.95 0.30
CA SER A 97 -3.28 -8.21 1.26
C SER A 97 -3.59 -9.42 2.15
N GLY A 98 -2.57 -9.96 2.81
CA GLY A 98 -2.74 -11.07 3.76
C GLY A 98 -3.35 -10.67 5.11
N GLY A 99 -3.69 -9.40 5.32
CA GLY A 99 -4.22 -8.89 6.59
C GLY A 99 -3.17 -8.78 7.70
N ILE A 100 -1.88 -8.80 7.35
CA ILE A 100 -0.79 -8.61 8.31
C ILE A 100 -0.48 -7.11 8.40
N TYR A 101 -0.44 -6.59 9.62
CA TYR A 101 -0.03 -5.23 9.93
C TYR A 101 1.28 -5.25 10.71
N ASN A 102 2.31 -4.62 10.16
CA ASN A 102 3.62 -4.55 10.80
C ASN A 102 3.79 -3.20 11.49
N CYS A 103 4.07 -3.25 12.79
CA CYS A 103 4.42 -2.07 13.59
C CYS A 103 5.25 -2.48 14.80
N PRO A 104 6.03 -1.57 15.40
CA PRO A 104 6.71 -1.80 16.67
C PRO A 104 5.67 -1.79 17.81
N ASP A 105 5.19 -2.97 18.19
CA ASP A 105 4.17 -3.15 19.22
C ASP A 105 4.81 -3.44 20.58
N PRO A 106 4.69 -2.54 21.58
CA PRO A 106 5.28 -2.72 22.91
C PRO A 106 4.79 -3.98 23.63
N ALA A 107 3.53 -4.37 23.45
CA ALA A 107 2.97 -5.54 24.12
C ALA A 107 3.53 -6.85 23.54
N LEU A 108 3.78 -6.90 22.24
CA LEU A 108 4.40 -8.05 21.59
C LEU A 108 5.87 -8.20 21.97
N GLN A 109 6.60 -7.10 22.21
CA GLN A 109 8.01 -7.12 22.62
C GLN A 109 8.21 -7.88 23.96
N ASP A 110 7.24 -7.81 24.87
CA ASP A 110 7.32 -8.47 26.15
C ASP A 110 6.99 -9.98 26.08
N ASN A 111 6.20 -10.39 25.09
CA ASN A 111 5.57 -11.71 25.00
C ASN A 111 6.08 -12.58 23.85
N ALA A 112 6.86 -12.04 22.92
CA ALA A 112 7.31 -12.79 21.75
C ALA A 112 8.37 -13.84 22.09
N ASP A 113 8.18 -15.06 21.63
CA ASP A 113 9.20 -16.12 21.68
C ASP A 113 10.08 -16.02 20.40
N ILE A 114 11.10 -15.14 20.45
CA ILE A 114 12.00 -14.95 19.32
C ILE A 114 13.42 -15.38 19.67
N THR A 115 14.12 -15.91 18.68
CA THR A 115 15.48 -16.40 18.81
C THR A 115 16.51 -15.27 18.73
N SER A 116 17.67 -15.47 19.37
CA SER A 116 18.82 -14.55 19.44
C SER A 116 19.37 -14.03 18.08
N SER A 117 18.84 -14.53 16.96
CA SER A 117 19.27 -14.10 15.61
C SER A 117 18.86 -12.66 15.26
N LEU A 118 17.90 -12.07 15.96
CA LEU A 118 17.45 -10.69 15.68
C LEU A 118 18.44 -9.65 16.18
N ASP A 119 19.10 -9.89 17.30
CA ASP A 119 20.11 -8.99 17.85
C ASP A 119 21.28 -8.83 16.87
N SER A 120 21.69 -9.90 16.18
CA SER A 120 22.75 -9.83 15.18
C SER A 120 22.37 -8.96 13.98
N LEU A 121 21.11 -8.94 13.57
CA LEU A 121 20.64 -8.07 12.47
C LEU A 121 20.75 -6.58 12.86
N ILE A 122 20.49 -6.27 14.13
CA ILE A 122 20.63 -4.91 14.64
C ILE A 122 22.10 -4.53 14.70
N GLU A 123 22.95 -5.41 15.24
CA GLU A 123 24.38 -5.20 15.33
C GLU A 123 25.02 -5.00 13.95
N ASP A 124 24.63 -5.81 12.96
CA ASP A 124 25.10 -5.69 11.58
C ASP A 124 24.68 -4.35 10.97
N ALA A 125 23.43 -3.93 11.13
CA ALA A 125 22.94 -2.65 10.64
C ALA A 125 23.65 -1.46 11.31
N LEU A 126 23.96 -1.56 12.60
CA LEU A 126 24.67 -0.53 13.37
C LEU A 126 26.18 -0.50 13.10
N ALA A 127 26.75 -1.54 12.50
CA ALA A 127 28.15 -1.60 12.07
C ALA A 127 28.40 -0.97 10.70
N GLU A 128 27.35 -0.65 9.95
CA GLU A 128 27.48 -0.01 8.64
C GLU A 128 27.99 1.43 8.75
N GLU A 129 28.64 1.90 7.68
CA GLU A 129 29.02 3.31 7.56
C GLU A 129 27.78 4.15 7.20
N PRO A 130 27.50 5.23 7.94
CA PRO A 130 26.36 6.08 7.65
C PRO A 130 26.53 6.79 6.30
N VAL A 131 25.49 6.77 5.46
CA VAL A 131 25.49 7.38 4.13
C VAL A 131 24.93 8.81 4.12
N SER A 132 24.40 9.28 5.25
CA SER A 132 23.90 10.65 5.43
C SER A 132 23.86 11.02 6.91
N ASP A 133 23.71 12.32 7.22
CA ASP A 133 23.56 12.79 8.59
C ASP A 133 22.29 12.23 9.26
N LEU A 134 21.20 12.14 8.54
CA LEU A 134 19.96 11.55 9.05
C LEU A 134 20.16 10.05 9.34
N HIS A 135 20.77 9.30 8.42
CA HIS A 135 21.09 7.89 8.66
C HIS A 135 21.92 7.71 9.93
N LYS A 136 22.94 8.57 10.10
CA LYS A 136 23.76 8.56 11.31
C LYS A 136 22.93 8.81 12.57
N GLN A 137 22.05 9.82 12.56
CA GLN A 137 21.18 10.14 13.70
C GLN A 137 20.28 8.95 14.08
N VAL A 138 19.65 8.31 13.08
CA VAL A 138 18.78 7.14 13.29
C VAL A 138 19.60 5.99 13.89
N MET A 139 20.79 5.69 13.34
CA MET A 139 21.68 4.65 13.87
C MET A 139 22.09 4.95 15.31
N ASP A 140 22.42 6.20 15.64
CA ASP A 140 22.80 6.58 17.00
C ASP A 140 21.63 6.41 17.97
N THR A 141 20.41 6.80 17.57
CA THR A 141 19.19 6.58 18.37
C THR A 141 18.91 5.10 18.57
N VAL A 142 18.95 4.30 17.52
CA VAL A 142 18.75 2.84 17.60
C VAL A 142 19.81 2.20 18.52
N ARG A 143 21.07 2.65 18.46
CA ARG A 143 22.14 2.15 19.33
C ARG A 143 21.84 2.44 20.80
N GLU A 144 21.45 3.66 21.14
CA GLU A 144 21.09 4.03 22.51
C GLU A 144 19.89 3.20 23.02
N GLN A 145 18.85 3.05 22.20
CA GLN A 145 17.68 2.25 22.55
C GLN A 145 18.01 0.78 22.71
N PHE A 146 18.85 0.23 21.84
CA PHE A 146 19.27 -1.18 21.89
C PHE A 146 20.15 -1.49 23.12
N GLU A 147 21.06 -0.58 23.48
CA GLU A 147 21.86 -0.74 24.72
C GLU A 147 20.95 -0.64 25.97
N ALA A 148 19.94 0.21 25.97
CA ALA A 148 18.93 0.27 27.04
C ALA A 148 18.12 -1.03 27.12
N TYR A 149 17.67 -1.55 25.96
CA TYR A 149 16.95 -2.83 25.88
C TYR A 149 17.75 -3.99 26.49
N LYS A 150 19.05 -4.09 26.23
CA LYS A 150 19.92 -5.14 26.79
C LYS A 150 19.97 -5.16 28.34
N GLN A 151 19.49 -4.10 28.99
CA GLN A 151 19.38 -4.01 30.45
C GLN A 151 17.97 -4.39 30.96
N THR A 152 17.10 -4.83 30.10
CA THR A 152 15.71 -5.20 30.43
C THR A 152 15.47 -6.70 30.30
N ASP A 153 14.34 -7.17 30.83
CA ASP A 153 13.87 -8.56 30.66
C ASP A 153 13.03 -8.74 29.36
N LYS A 154 12.97 -7.73 28.51
CA LYS A 154 12.22 -7.79 27.23
C LYS A 154 12.86 -8.83 26.31
N LYS A 155 12.02 -9.54 25.57
CA LYS A 155 12.45 -10.64 24.70
C LYS A 155 12.80 -10.20 23.29
N VAL A 156 12.31 -9.06 22.85
CA VAL A 156 12.54 -8.50 21.52
C VAL A 156 12.79 -7.02 21.62
N PHE A 157 13.79 -6.55 20.91
CA PHE A 157 13.96 -5.13 20.65
C PHE A 157 13.18 -4.74 19.41
N ASP A 158 12.36 -3.71 19.54
CA ASP A 158 11.78 -2.98 18.42
C ASP A 158 11.54 -1.54 18.84
N SER A 159 11.58 -0.65 17.86
CA SER A 159 11.28 0.77 18.01
C SER A 159 10.89 1.37 16.65
N PRO A 160 10.23 2.53 16.62
CA PRO A 160 9.95 3.21 15.37
C PRO A 160 11.22 3.45 14.53
N GLU A 161 12.33 3.83 15.16
CA GLU A 161 13.57 4.11 14.45
C GLU A 161 14.21 2.81 13.90
N TRP A 162 14.18 1.71 14.67
CA TRP A 162 14.63 0.42 14.17
C TRP A 162 13.76 -0.09 13.04
N PHE A 163 12.45 0.00 13.18
CA PHE A 163 11.49 -0.39 12.13
C PHE A 163 11.70 0.41 10.84
N ALA A 164 11.93 1.73 10.95
CA ALA A 164 12.25 2.58 9.81
C ALA A 164 13.59 2.18 9.16
N LEU A 165 14.64 1.98 9.97
CA LEU A 165 15.98 1.62 9.50
C LEU A 165 15.98 0.25 8.81
N GLN A 166 15.33 -0.76 9.42
CA GLN A 166 15.18 -2.09 8.84
C GLN A 166 14.45 -2.06 7.51
N THR A 167 13.34 -1.32 7.45
CA THR A 167 12.55 -1.15 6.23
C THR A 167 13.36 -0.47 5.13
N TRP A 168 14.13 0.56 5.48
CA TRP A 168 14.98 1.29 4.54
C TRP A 168 16.12 0.42 4.00
N ASN A 169 16.78 -0.34 4.87
CA ASN A 169 17.82 -1.28 4.48
C ASN A 169 17.26 -2.39 3.58
N GLY A 170 16.09 -2.95 3.92
CA GLY A 170 15.39 -3.94 3.09
C GLY A 170 14.95 -3.43 1.72
N GLY A 171 14.78 -2.11 1.58
CA GLY A 171 14.50 -1.41 0.33
C GLY A 171 15.74 -0.87 -0.38
N ASP A 172 16.93 -1.45 -0.15
CA ASP A 172 18.21 -1.04 -0.75
C ASP A 172 18.54 0.45 -0.55
N LYS A 173 18.02 1.05 0.50
CA LYS A 173 18.21 2.47 0.86
C LYS A 173 17.73 3.48 -0.21
N VAL A 174 16.81 3.05 -1.07
CA VAL A 174 16.24 3.89 -2.15
C VAL A 174 15.13 4.81 -1.63
N GLY A 175 14.39 4.38 -0.61
CA GLY A 175 13.30 5.15 -0.02
C GLY A 175 13.76 6.43 0.71
N ASP A 176 12.85 7.37 0.90
CA ASP A 176 13.09 8.55 1.76
C ASP A 176 13.00 8.13 3.24
N LEU A 177 14.12 8.20 3.95
CA LEU A 177 14.20 7.81 5.35
C LEU A 177 13.33 8.69 6.28
N ASN A 178 13.11 9.98 5.96
CA ASN A 178 12.19 10.82 6.73
C ASN A 178 10.74 10.32 6.63
N MET A 179 10.32 9.92 5.42
CA MET A 179 8.99 9.36 5.22
C MET A 179 8.82 8.03 5.97
N LEU A 180 9.84 7.19 5.98
CA LEU A 180 9.82 5.93 6.72
C LEU A 180 9.78 6.13 8.23
N LEU A 181 10.49 7.13 8.75
CA LEU A 181 10.39 7.52 10.17
C LEU A 181 8.97 7.97 10.51
N THR A 182 8.39 8.87 9.70
CA THR A 182 7.00 9.31 9.89
C THR A 182 6.03 8.13 9.86
N PHE A 183 6.21 7.20 8.92
CA PHE A 183 5.40 5.98 8.86
C PHE A 183 5.57 5.13 10.12
N ALA A 184 6.81 4.87 10.54
CA ALA A 184 7.12 4.00 11.68
C ALA A 184 6.60 4.57 13.00
N GLU A 185 6.74 5.89 13.21
CA GLU A 185 6.22 6.59 14.40
C GLU A 185 4.70 6.51 14.52
N ASN A 186 3.99 6.47 13.38
CA ASN A 186 2.53 6.45 13.35
C ASN A 186 1.95 5.04 13.14
N ALA A 187 2.77 4.02 12.92
CA ALA A 187 2.28 2.67 12.61
C ALA A 187 1.50 2.07 13.79
N TYR A 188 2.07 2.07 15.01
CA TYR A 188 1.38 1.54 16.18
C TYR A 188 0.16 2.39 16.61
N PRO A 189 0.24 3.73 16.69
CA PRO A 189 -0.93 4.57 16.92
C PRO A 189 -2.07 4.37 15.89
N SER A 190 -1.73 4.09 14.64
CA SER A 190 -2.74 3.78 13.61
C SER A 190 -3.40 2.43 13.84
N LEU A 191 -2.68 1.44 14.36
CA LEU A 191 -3.27 0.16 14.75
C LEU A 191 -4.25 0.34 15.91
N GLU A 192 -3.85 1.07 16.97
CA GLU A 192 -4.74 1.38 18.09
C GLU A 192 -6.00 2.12 17.65
N TRP A 193 -5.87 3.04 16.69
CA TRP A 193 -7.02 3.75 16.12
C TRP A 193 -7.97 2.80 15.39
N ILE A 194 -7.45 1.86 14.57
CA ILE A 194 -8.26 0.85 13.87
C ILE A 194 -8.96 -0.08 14.87
N GLU A 195 -8.29 -0.50 15.94
CA GLU A 195 -8.85 -1.36 16.98
C GLU A 195 -9.94 -0.66 17.82
N GLY A 196 -9.89 0.67 17.87
CA GLY A 196 -10.87 1.51 18.57
C GLY A 196 -12.16 1.78 17.79
N MET A 197 -12.22 1.41 16.51
CA MET A 197 -13.38 1.59 15.63
C MET A 197 -14.42 0.48 15.83
#